data_9be4703fc4cca88ef34caa262667b318
#
_entry.id   9be4703fc4cca88ef34caa262667b318
#
_cell.length_a   1.000
_cell.length_b   1.000
_cell.length_c   1.000
_cell.angle_alpha   90.00
_cell.angle_beta   90.00
_cell.angle_gamma   90.00
#
_symmetry.space_group_name_H-M   'P 1'
#
loop_
_entity.id
_entity.type
_entity.pdbx_description
1 polymer ?
#
loop_
_entity_poly.entity_id
_entity_poly.type
_entity_poly.pdbx_seq_one_letter_code
_entity_poly.pdbx_strand_id
1 'polypeptide(L)'
;SRKIKEMILDAGAAEVHFRIASPPTAWPCFYGVDTPQREKLLAATMSEEEMRDHLGVDSLKFISLDGLYRAVGEASGRDAKSPQYCDACFSGEYPVKPSDMVEKGFQMKAAE
;
A
#
# COMPACT_ATOMS: atom_id res chain seq x y z
N SER A 1 11.53 -7.52 4.61
CA SER A 1 10.51 -8.23 5.44
C SER A 1 10.80 -9.72 5.62
N ARG A 2 11.32 -10.44 4.62
CA ARG A 2 11.77 -11.84 4.80
C ARG A 2 12.82 -11.97 5.90
N LYS A 3 13.83 -11.13 5.94
CA LYS A 3 14.85 -11.11 6.99
C LYS A 3 14.26 -10.92 8.38
N ILE A 4 13.28 -10.04 8.52
CA ILE A 4 12.61 -9.81 9.81
C ILE A 4 11.89 -11.07 10.26
N LYS A 5 11.17 -11.75 9.36
CA LYS A 5 10.52 -13.03 9.65
C LYS A 5 11.54 -14.08 10.13
N GLU A 6 12.63 -14.24 9.39
CA GLU A 6 13.70 -15.20 9.73
C GLU A 6 14.28 -14.90 11.11
N MET A 7 14.59 -13.64 11.41
CA MET A 7 15.09 -13.24 12.74
C MET A 7 14.11 -13.57 13.86
N ILE A 8 12.81 -13.39 13.66
CA ILE A 8 11.78 -13.71 14.66
C ILE A 8 11.69 -15.22 14.89
N LEU A 9 11.71 -16.02 13.82
CA LEU A 9 11.72 -17.48 13.91
C LEU A 9 12.98 -18.00 14.58
N ASP A 10 14.15 -17.46 14.23
CA ASP A 10 15.43 -17.82 14.85
C ASP A 10 15.48 -17.48 16.34
N ALA A 11 14.73 -16.46 16.76
CA ALA A 11 14.55 -16.11 18.17
C ALA A 11 13.60 -17.06 18.93
N GLY A 12 12.99 -18.04 18.25
CA GLY A 12 12.16 -19.09 18.86
C GLY A 12 10.65 -18.90 18.72
N ALA A 13 10.18 -17.99 17.86
CA ALA A 13 8.76 -17.84 17.60
C ALA A 13 8.18 -19.08 16.90
N ALA A 14 6.99 -19.52 17.32
CA ALA A 14 6.26 -20.62 16.68
C ALA A 14 5.53 -20.17 15.40
N GLU A 15 5.01 -18.95 15.40
CA GLU A 15 4.26 -18.37 14.30
C GLU A 15 4.64 -16.90 14.13
N VAL A 16 4.44 -16.36 12.90
CA VAL A 16 4.68 -14.96 12.59
C VAL A 16 3.47 -14.39 11.85
N HIS A 17 2.85 -13.38 12.44
CA HIS A 17 1.69 -12.69 11.90
C HIS A 17 2.03 -11.22 11.64
N PHE A 18 1.99 -10.80 10.38
CA PHE A 18 2.24 -9.41 10.01
C PHE A 18 0.95 -8.60 10.01
N ARG A 19 0.99 -7.47 10.71
CA ARG A 19 -0.05 -6.44 10.71
C ARG A 19 0.59 -5.13 10.28
N ILE A 20 0.22 -4.67 9.11
CA ILE A 20 0.84 -3.51 8.47
C ILE A 20 -0.05 -2.29 8.71
N ALA A 21 0.53 -1.27 9.32
CA ALA A 21 -0.15 -0.02 9.69
C ALA A 21 -0.28 0.96 8.51
N SER A 22 -0.26 0.47 7.30
CA SER A 22 -0.57 1.22 6.09
C SER A 22 -1.40 0.37 5.14
N PRO A 23 -2.22 0.97 4.26
CA PRO A 23 -2.80 0.25 3.14
C PRO A 23 -1.73 -0.29 2.19
N PRO A 24 -2.05 -1.27 1.33
CA PRO A 24 -1.11 -1.73 0.32
C PRO A 24 -0.68 -0.60 -0.61
N THR A 25 0.63 -0.39 -0.76
CA THR A 25 1.19 0.61 -1.67
C THR A 25 1.26 0.02 -3.06
N ALA A 26 0.30 0.36 -3.91
CA ALA A 26 0.18 -0.15 -5.28
C ALA A 26 0.60 0.88 -6.34
N TRP A 27 0.86 2.12 -5.95
CA TRP A 27 1.14 3.23 -6.85
C TRP A 27 2.38 4.01 -6.39
N PRO A 28 3.20 4.51 -7.33
CA PRO A 28 4.36 5.32 -6.96
C PRO A 28 3.92 6.70 -6.45
N CYS A 29 4.79 7.34 -5.69
CA CYS A 29 4.65 8.75 -5.33
C CYS A 29 5.29 9.63 -6.40
N PHE A 30 4.61 10.74 -6.76
CA PHE A 30 5.14 11.76 -7.67
C PHE A 30 5.40 13.10 -6.97
N TYR A 31 5.24 13.14 -5.65
CA TYR A 31 5.28 14.38 -4.86
C TYR A 31 6.48 14.47 -3.91
N GLY A 32 7.51 13.66 -4.16
CA GLY A 32 8.79 13.79 -3.47
C GLY A 32 9.23 12.60 -2.64
N VAL A 33 8.40 11.57 -2.49
CA VAL A 33 8.85 10.32 -1.87
C VAL A 33 9.43 9.40 -2.93
N ASP A 34 10.69 9.00 -2.75
CA ASP A 34 11.33 8.05 -3.65
C ASP A 34 10.68 6.67 -3.48
N THR A 35 10.01 6.24 -4.53
CA THR A 35 9.36 4.93 -4.59
C THR A 35 9.82 4.16 -5.80
N PRO A 36 9.89 2.81 -5.70
CA PRO A 36 10.16 1.98 -6.86
C PRO A 36 9.14 2.19 -7.98
N GLN A 37 9.52 1.84 -9.19
CA GLN A 37 8.57 1.75 -10.30
C GLN A 37 7.42 0.80 -9.94
N ARG A 38 6.22 1.09 -10.45
CA ARG A 38 5.00 0.37 -10.08
C ARG A 38 5.14 -1.15 -10.20
N GLU A 39 5.82 -1.63 -11.23
CA GLU A 39 6.04 -3.06 -11.49
C GLU A 39 6.87 -3.75 -10.41
N LYS A 40 7.58 -2.98 -9.59
CA LYS A 40 8.38 -3.47 -8.46
C LYS A 40 7.65 -3.42 -7.13
N LEU A 41 6.48 -2.78 -7.09
CA LEU A 41 5.64 -2.74 -5.89
C LEU A 41 4.87 -4.06 -5.77
N LEU A 42 5.02 -4.75 -4.64
CA LEU A 42 4.36 -6.04 -4.43
C LEU A 42 2.84 -5.94 -4.57
N ALA A 43 2.24 -4.90 -3.98
CA ALA A 43 0.80 -4.69 -4.03
C ALA A 43 0.25 -4.30 -5.42
N ALA A 44 1.11 -3.96 -6.37
CA ALA A 44 0.72 -3.74 -7.76
C ALA A 44 0.67 -5.04 -8.57
N THR A 45 1.37 -6.09 -8.12
CA THR A 45 1.57 -7.34 -8.85
C THR A 45 1.02 -8.57 -8.14
N MET A 46 0.74 -8.48 -6.85
CA MET A 46 0.31 -9.60 -6.00
C MET A 46 -0.91 -9.22 -5.18
N SER A 47 -1.81 -10.19 -4.97
CA SER A 47 -2.87 -10.11 -3.97
C SER A 47 -2.29 -10.21 -2.54
N GLU A 48 -3.11 -9.91 -1.53
CA GLU A 48 -2.71 -10.04 -0.12
C GLU A 48 -2.32 -11.51 0.22
N GLU A 49 -3.04 -12.48 -0.32
CA GLU A 49 -2.73 -13.91 -0.14
C GLU A 49 -1.41 -14.28 -0.79
N GLU A 50 -1.17 -13.83 -2.02
CA GLU A 50 0.08 -14.06 -2.73
C GLU A 50 1.27 -13.39 -2.01
N MET A 51 1.08 -12.20 -1.46
CA MET A 51 2.09 -11.53 -0.64
C MET A 51 2.37 -12.31 0.65
N ARG A 52 1.34 -12.83 1.32
CA ARG A 52 1.50 -13.68 2.50
C ARG A 52 2.38 -14.90 2.17
N ASP A 53 2.06 -15.59 1.09
CA ASP A 53 2.77 -16.80 0.66
C ASP A 53 4.21 -16.46 0.23
N HIS A 54 4.39 -15.34 -0.49
CA HIS A 54 5.71 -14.84 -0.90
C HIS A 54 6.61 -14.50 0.30
N LEU A 55 6.05 -13.92 1.36
CA LEU A 55 6.77 -13.62 2.60
C LEU A 55 6.95 -14.85 3.48
N GLY A 56 6.11 -15.87 3.30
CA GLY A 56 6.13 -17.08 4.10
C GLY A 56 5.72 -16.87 5.57
N VAL A 57 4.82 -15.93 5.81
CA VAL A 57 4.25 -15.64 7.13
C VAL A 57 2.91 -16.37 7.31
N ASP A 58 2.53 -16.63 8.57
CA ASP A 58 1.29 -17.36 8.88
C ASP A 58 0.04 -16.54 8.58
N SER A 59 0.11 -15.22 8.75
CA SER A 59 -0.93 -14.30 8.27
C SER A 59 -0.36 -12.93 7.92
N LEU A 60 -1.01 -12.26 7.00
CA LEU A 60 -0.69 -10.90 6.58
C LEU A 60 -1.98 -10.09 6.48
N LYS A 61 -2.03 -8.93 7.12
CA LYS A 61 -3.13 -7.98 7.02
C LYS A 61 -2.61 -6.55 6.97
N PHE A 62 -3.24 -5.76 6.11
CA PHE A 62 -3.04 -4.32 6.01
C PHE A 62 -4.23 -3.60 6.65
N ILE A 63 -3.98 -2.40 7.20
CA ILE A 63 -5.09 -1.51 7.54
C ILE A 63 -5.81 -1.08 6.26
N SER A 64 -7.14 -0.96 6.29
CA SER A 64 -7.88 -0.38 5.17
C SER A 64 -7.60 1.12 5.04
N LEU A 65 -7.82 1.68 3.85
CA LEU A 65 -7.67 3.13 3.65
C LEU A 65 -8.61 3.92 4.57
N ASP A 66 -9.87 3.51 4.70
CA ASP A 66 -10.80 4.11 5.65
C ASP A 66 -10.35 3.95 7.10
N GLY A 67 -9.80 2.80 7.45
CA GLY A 67 -9.22 2.54 8.78
C GLY A 67 -8.07 3.48 9.09
N LEU A 68 -7.21 3.76 8.12
CA LEU A 68 -6.12 4.73 8.27
C LEU A 68 -6.68 6.15 8.52
N TYR A 69 -7.67 6.59 7.75
CA TYR A 69 -8.33 7.88 7.96
C TYR A 69 -8.96 7.97 9.35
N ARG A 70 -9.66 6.94 9.80
CA ARG A 70 -10.22 6.89 11.16
C ARG A 70 -9.14 6.96 12.25
N ALA A 71 -8.01 6.32 12.02
CA ALA A 71 -6.89 6.34 12.97
C ALA A 71 -6.26 7.74 13.14
N VAL A 72 -6.37 8.61 12.14
CA VAL A 72 -5.88 10.00 12.21
C VAL A 72 -6.98 11.02 12.51
N GLY A 73 -8.16 10.58 12.91
CA GLY A 73 -9.22 11.44 13.42
C GLY A 73 -10.44 11.65 12.51
N GLU A 74 -10.43 11.09 11.31
CA GLU A 74 -11.55 11.19 10.38
C GLU A 74 -12.58 10.06 10.66
N ALA A 75 -13.50 10.30 11.57
CA ALA A 75 -14.41 9.28 12.11
C ALA A 75 -15.24 8.54 11.04
N SER A 76 -15.61 9.22 9.94
CA SER A 76 -16.37 8.64 8.80
C SER A 76 -15.48 7.96 7.75
N GLY A 77 -14.17 7.93 7.94
CA GLY A 77 -13.22 7.41 6.97
C GLY A 77 -12.84 8.45 5.91
N ARG A 78 -12.41 7.97 4.75
CA ARG A 78 -12.00 8.81 3.62
C ARG A 78 -13.19 9.50 2.95
N ASP A 79 -13.12 10.82 2.74
CA ASP A 79 -14.03 11.50 1.83
C ASP A 79 -13.54 11.33 0.40
N ALA A 80 -14.26 10.57 -0.42
CA ALA A 80 -13.90 10.31 -1.80
C ALA A 80 -13.93 11.56 -2.70
N LYS A 81 -14.71 12.56 -2.35
CA LYS A 81 -14.83 13.80 -3.13
C LYS A 81 -13.75 14.83 -2.77
N SER A 82 -13.36 14.85 -1.52
CA SER A 82 -12.36 15.80 -0.98
C SER A 82 -11.52 15.13 0.10
N PRO A 83 -10.58 14.23 -0.27
CA PRO A 83 -9.72 13.60 0.70
C PRO A 83 -8.90 14.63 1.48
N GLN A 84 -8.86 14.52 2.80
CA GLN A 84 -8.17 15.45 3.68
C GLN A 84 -6.64 15.29 3.62
N TYR A 85 -6.17 14.13 3.18
CA TYR A 85 -4.75 13.79 3.10
C TYR A 85 -4.41 13.24 1.71
N CYS A 86 -3.14 13.35 1.31
CA CYS A 86 -2.67 12.69 0.10
C CYS A 86 -2.56 11.18 0.32
N ASP A 87 -3.32 10.41 -0.43
CA ASP A 87 -3.35 8.95 -0.37
C ASP A 87 -3.10 8.29 -1.74
N ALA A 88 -2.56 9.04 -2.68
CA ALA A 88 -2.41 8.60 -4.07
C ALA A 88 -1.63 7.30 -4.23
N CYS A 89 -0.62 7.04 -3.38
CA CYS A 89 0.13 5.79 -3.41
C CYS A 89 -0.69 4.57 -3.00
N PHE A 90 -1.81 4.75 -2.32
CA PHE A 90 -2.76 3.71 -1.94
C PHE A 90 -3.97 3.65 -2.87
N SER A 91 -4.55 4.81 -3.19
CA SER A 91 -5.79 4.91 -3.98
C SER A 91 -5.56 4.95 -5.49
N GLY A 92 -4.40 5.42 -5.94
CA GLY A 92 -4.14 5.73 -7.35
C GLY A 92 -4.80 7.03 -7.82
N GLU A 93 -5.40 7.79 -6.90
CA GLU A 93 -6.05 9.09 -7.19
C GLU A 93 -5.10 10.23 -6.84
N TYR A 94 -4.47 10.80 -7.86
CA TYR A 94 -3.49 11.88 -7.68
C TYR A 94 -4.20 13.24 -7.69
N PRO A 95 -4.01 14.08 -6.64
CA PRO A 95 -4.60 15.43 -6.58
C PRO A 95 -4.17 16.32 -7.74
N VAL A 96 -2.90 16.21 -8.15
CA VAL A 96 -2.37 16.84 -9.35
C VAL A 96 -1.84 15.72 -10.25
N LYS A 97 -2.38 15.62 -11.46
CA LYS A 97 -1.98 14.59 -12.42
C LYS A 97 -0.55 14.84 -12.89
N PRO A 98 0.40 13.91 -12.66
CA PRO A 98 1.74 14.08 -13.17
C PRO A 98 1.76 13.98 -14.69
N SER A 99 2.44 14.92 -15.35
CA SER A 99 2.62 14.89 -16.81
C SER A 99 3.32 13.62 -17.30
N ASP A 100 4.22 13.10 -16.51
CA ASP A 100 5.02 11.91 -16.81
C ASP A 100 4.21 10.59 -16.81
N MET A 101 3.00 10.60 -16.26
CA MET A 101 2.13 9.41 -16.28
C MET A 101 1.64 9.10 -17.70
N VAL A 102 1.48 10.13 -18.52
CA VAL A 102 0.99 10.00 -19.90
C VAL A 102 2.08 9.44 -20.81
N GLU A 103 3.33 9.86 -20.61
CA GLU A 103 4.47 9.43 -21.43
C GLU A 103 4.91 8.00 -21.17
N LYS A 104 4.64 7.46 -19.96
CA LYS A 104 5.04 6.11 -19.55
C LYS A 104 3.94 5.06 -19.74
N GLY A 105 2.90 5.34 -20.50
CA GLY A 105 1.82 4.39 -20.77
C GLY A 105 0.98 4.03 -19.54
N PHE A 106 1.00 4.89 -18.54
CA PHE A 106 0.29 4.68 -17.29
C PHE A 106 -1.20 4.95 -17.50
N GLN A 107 -1.98 3.89 -17.73
CA GLN A 107 -3.44 4.04 -17.79
C GLN A 107 -3.97 4.30 -16.37
N MET A 108 -4.36 5.54 -16.10
CA MET A 108 -5.16 5.87 -14.93
C MET A 108 -6.54 5.20 -15.09
N LYS A 109 -6.98 4.46 -14.07
CA LYS A 109 -8.41 4.14 -13.99
C LYS A 109 -9.17 5.46 -14.04
N ALA A 110 -10.04 5.61 -15.04
CA ALA A 110 -11.01 6.70 -15.01
C ALA A 110 -11.77 6.59 -13.70
N ALA A 111 -11.89 7.68 -12.97
CA ALA A 111 -12.80 7.74 -11.83
C ALA A 111 -14.22 7.56 -12.39
N GLU A 112 -14.78 6.40 -12.14
CA GLU A 112 -16.22 6.19 -12.29
C GLU A 112 -16.95 6.83 -11.13
#